data_d1f6f02291dfccc48541cc55e6119015
#
_entry.id   d1f6f02291dfccc48541cc55e6119015
#
_cell.length_a   1.000
_cell.length_b   1.000
_cell.length_c   1.000
_cell.angle_alpha   90.00
_cell.angle_beta   90.00
_cell.angle_gamma   90.00
#
_symmetry.space_group_name_H-M   'P 1'
#
loop_
_entity.id
_entity.type
_entity.pdbx_description
1 polymer ?
#
loop_
_entity_poly.entity_id
_entity_poly.type
_entity_poly.pdbx_seq_one_letter_code
_entity_poly.pdbx_strand_id
1 'polypeptide(L)'
;MNEFQRQNVAASIYDSLDSLRKAGKTENMLRNAYIKFMCWLYYKFERIVNQLGENHIPKILYEGQISNYELMLISILSNAGCDVVLLQYAGDQGYLKTDPGSVLSDSLQMEGLQPFPQGYCVKKVRDEIQNELNNERLYGIRPSLTNCTNAWIKGNGLDDIRESILLRGNDSRFFYNCFCRINGAEDKLTYANELFRLQQELRNSKRNTVIVSKEIPRPTPQEISEIKRSNYTSGDQMLLGLACNIQYGANPELQRILHKTFVDVMLAESQKEGENLNRLTNRAVYLLCWMRRYLPKLFINWKSPEIGCFIYLGGCRNENEALFMSFLGRLPLDVLILSLIHISE
;
A
#
# COMPACT_ATOMS: atom_id res chain seq x y z
N MET A 1 12.28 -19.92 28.88
CA MET A 1 12.45 -19.55 30.30
C MET A 1 13.59 -20.34 30.92
N ASN A 2 14.45 -19.65 31.69
CA ASN A 2 15.47 -20.29 32.53
C ASN A 2 14.83 -20.84 33.83
N GLU A 3 15.62 -21.54 34.67
CA GLU A 3 15.11 -22.17 35.90
C GLU A 3 14.58 -21.18 36.93
N PHE A 4 15.23 -20.03 37.09
CA PHE A 4 14.79 -18.96 37.98
C PHE A 4 13.43 -18.39 37.56
N GLN A 5 13.25 -18.17 36.28
CA GLN A 5 11.97 -17.66 35.72
C GLN A 5 10.84 -18.68 35.87
N ARG A 6 11.12 -19.99 35.72
CA ARG A 6 10.12 -21.05 35.97
C ARG A 6 9.67 -21.08 37.43
N GLN A 7 10.61 -20.94 38.34
CA GLN A 7 10.30 -20.85 39.78
C GLN A 7 9.47 -19.62 40.10
N ASN A 8 9.79 -18.46 39.54
CA ASN A 8 9.01 -17.24 39.72
C ASN A 8 7.58 -17.37 39.16
N VAL A 9 7.42 -17.98 37.99
CA VAL A 9 6.09 -18.25 37.42
C VAL A 9 5.30 -19.19 38.32
N ALA A 10 5.92 -20.28 38.79
CA ALA A 10 5.25 -21.25 39.67
C ALA A 10 4.85 -20.61 41.01
N ALA A 11 5.71 -19.82 41.63
CA ALA A 11 5.42 -19.09 42.85
C ALA A 11 4.29 -18.06 42.63
N SER A 12 4.34 -17.28 41.55
CA SER A 12 3.29 -16.28 41.24
C SER A 12 1.92 -16.91 40.92
N ILE A 13 1.91 -18.09 40.29
CA ILE A 13 0.66 -18.86 40.10
C ILE A 13 0.12 -19.30 41.46
N TYR A 14 0.97 -19.85 42.33
CA TYR A 14 0.58 -20.27 43.66
C TYR A 14 0.01 -19.10 44.46
N ASP A 15 0.69 -17.95 44.50
CA ASP A 15 0.25 -16.75 45.21
C ASP A 15 -1.09 -16.22 44.69
N SER A 16 -1.30 -16.24 43.36
CA SER A 16 -2.55 -15.87 42.70
C SER A 16 -3.70 -16.79 43.11
N LEU A 17 -3.46 -18.09 43.16
CA LEU A 17 -4.45 -19.09 43.60
C LEU A 17 -4.74 -18.99 45.09
N ASP A 18 -3.71 -18.72 45.91
CA ASP A 18 -3.88 -18.53 47.35
C ASP A 18 -4.69 -17.26 47.66
N SER A 19 -4.46 -16.18 46.92
CA SER A 19 -5.26 -14.96 46.98
C SER A 19 -6.72 -15.21 46.65
N LEU A 20 -7.00 -16.00 45.61
CA LEU A 20 -8.38 -16.41 45.26
C LEU A 20 -9.01 -17.28 46.36
N ARG A 21 -8.24 -18.18 46.98
CA ARG A 21 -8.68 -19.01 48.09
C ARG A 21 -9.05 -18.15 49.33
N LYS A 22 -8.19 -17.22 49.66
CA LYS A 22 -8.40 -16.24 50.77
C LYS A 22 -9.62 -15.36 50.49
N ALA A 23 -9.93 -15.09 49.22
CA ALA A 23 -11.15 -14.38 48.79
C ALA A 23 -12.39 -15.28 48.79
N GLY A 24 -12.34 -16.51 49.31
CA GLY A 24 -13.48 -17.40 49.49
C GLY A 24 -13.88 -18.17 48.21
N LYS A 25 -13.01 -18.27 47.22
CA LYS A 25 -13.31 -19.08 46.03
C LYS A 25 -13.24 -20.59 46.34
N THR A 26 -14.18 -21.35 45.75
CA THR A 26 -14.23 -22.80 45.94
C THR A 26 -13.10 -23.53 45.26
N GLU A 27 -12.80 -24.74 45.71
CA GLU A 27 -11.72 -25.58 45.12
C GLU A 27 -11.88 -25.82 43.63
N ASN A 28 -13.14 -26.00 43.16
CA ASN A 28 -13.41 -26.11 41.73
C ASN A 28 -13.08 -24.81 40.97
N MET A 29 -13.32 -23.65 41.57
CA MET A 29 -12.93 -22.35 40.94
C MET A 29 -11.45 -22.17 40.89
N LEU A 30 -10.70 -22.59 41.91
CA LEU A 30 -9.23 -22.54 41.94
C LEU A 30 -8.65 -23.47 40.87
N ARG A 31 -9.18 -24.69 40.74
CA ARG A 31 -8.79 -25.62 39.69
C ARG A 31 -9.02 -25.06 38.29
N ASN A 32 -10.18 -24.45 38.06
CA ASN A 32 -10.50 -23.81 36.78
C ASN A 32 -9.59 -22.61 36.49
N ALA A 33 -9.24 -21.80 37.50
CA ALA A 33 -8.29 -20.71 37.39
C ALA A 33 -6.90 -21.23 36.99
N TYR A 34 -6.41 -22.26 37.65
CA TYR A 34 -5.15 -22.91 37.33
C TYR A 34 -5.11 -23.41 35.91
N ILE A 35 -6.13 -24.17 35.48
CA ILE A 35 -6.23 -24.68 34.11
C ILE A 35 -6.22 -23.51 33.11
N LYS A 36 -6.95 -22.44 33.40
CA LYS A 36 -7.03 -21.24 32.56
C LYS A 36 -5.65 -20.56 32.41
N PHE A 37 -4.91 -20.40 33.50
CA PHE A 37 -3.53 -19.84 33.47
C PHE A 37 -2.60 -20.71 32.64
N MET A 38 -2.63 -22.02 32.83
CA MET A 38 -1.80 -22.96 32.09
C MET A 38 -2.13 -22.96 30.57
N CYS A 39 -3.43 -22.97 30.23
CA CYS A 39 -3.86 -22.86 28.84
C CYS A 39 -3.44 -21.54 28.20
N TRP A 40 -3.56 -20.43 28.92
CA TRP A 40 -3.16 -19.12 28.40
C TRP A 40 -1.65 -19.02 28.23
N LEU A 41 -0.85 -19.50 29.17
CA LEU A 41 0.61 -19.53 29.06
C LEU A 41 1.07 -20.38 27.87
N TYR A 42 0.39 -21.52 27.64
CA TYR A 42 0.74 -22.46 26.59
C TYR A 42 0.27 -22.00 25.19
N TYR A 43 -0.98 -21.54 25.06
CA TYR A 43 -1.55 -21.21 23.75
C TYR A 43 -1.51 -19.73 23.39
N LYS A 44 -1.85 -18.85 24.34
CA LYS A 44 -1.99 -17.40 24.07
C LYS A 44 -0.64 -16.66 24.19
N PHE A 45 0.20 -17.09 25.13
CA PHE A 45 1.46 -16.45 25.45
C PHE A 45 2.69 -17.34 25.17
N GLU A 46 2.52 -18.44 24.43
CA GLU A 46 3.60 -19.35 24.06
C GLU A 46 4.82 -18.60 23.51
N ARG A 47 4.62 -17.67 22.61
CA ARG A 47 5.69 -16.87 22.02
C ARG A 47 6.44 -16.03 23.06
N ILE A 48 5.73 -15.43 24.00
CA ILE A 48 6.33 -14.65 25.10
C ILE A 48 7.12 -15.59 26.01
N VAL A 49 6.53 -16.69 26.42
CA VAL A 49 7.15 -17.70 27.28
C VAL A 49 8.44 -18.28 26.66
N ASN A 50 8.45 -18.50 25.37
CA ASN A 50 9.62 -19.00 24.63
C ASN A 50 10.71 -17.94 24.45
N GLN A 51 10.37 -16.64 24.49
CA GLN A 51 11.32 -15.54 24.39
C GLN A 51 11.93 -15.12 25.74
N LEU A 52 11.35 -15.55 26.85
CA LEU A 52 11.90 -15.28 28.17
C LEU A 52 13.28 -15.92 28.33
N GLY A 53 14.30 -15.14 28.69
CA GLY A 53 15.67 -15.58 28.86
C GLY A 53 16.53 -14.50 29.53
N GLU A 54 17.80 -14.79 29.76
CA GLU A 54 18.71 -13.86 30.47
C GLU A 54 19.00 -12.56 29.71
N ASN A 55 18.93 -12.62 28.37
CA ASN A 55 19.29 -11.49 27.51
C ASN A 55 18.10 -10.89 26.75
N HIS A 56 16.86 -11.26 27.09
CA HIS A 56 15.68 -10.79 26.41
C HIS A 56 14.52 -10.53 27.36
N ILE A 57 14.00 -9.31 27.31
CA ILE A 57 12.83 -8.86 28.08
C ILE A 57 11.66 -8.75 27.10
N PRO A 58 10.73 -9.73 27.05
CA PRO A 58 9.54 -9.63 26.24
C PRO A 58 8.65 -8.47 26.70
N LYS A 59 7.96 -7.84 25.75
CA LYS A 59 7.07 -6.71 26.01
C LYS A 59 5.63 -7.10 25.73
N ILE A 60 4.73 -6.78 26.65
CA ILE A 60 3.30 -7.01 26.57
C ILE A 60 2.59 -5.67 26.55
N LEU A 61 1.83 -5.42 25.48
CA LEU A 61 0.93 -4.30 25.41
C LEU A 61 -0.50 -4.84 25.49
N TYR A 62 -1.22 -4.48 26.55
CA TYR A 62 -2.61 -4.86 26.77
C TYR A 62 -3.52 -3.66 26.53
N GLU A 63 -4.51 -3.84 25.68
CA GLU A 63 -5.40 -2.78 25.22
C GLU A 63 -6.82 -2.99 25.78
N GLY A 64 -7.36 -1.96 26.42
CA GLY A 64 -8.74 -1.94 26.90
C GLY A 64 -8.93 -2.49 28.30
N GLN A 65 -10.18 -2.78 28.66
CA GLN A 65 -10.53 -3.24 30.02
C GLN A 65 -9.97 -4.63 30.30
N ILE A 66 -9.31 -4.77 31.44
CA ILE A 66 -8.71 -6.03 31.86
C ILE A 66 -9.58 -6.70 32.94
N SER A 67 -9.82 -7.99 32.80
CA SER A 67 -10.49 -8.80 33.82
C SER A 67 -9.52 -9.22 34.92
N ASN A 68 -10.06 -9.57 36.09
CA ASN A 68 -9.25 -10.00 37.24
C ASN A 68 -8.30 -11.17 36.90
N TYR A 69 -8.78 -12.18 36.17
CA TYR A 69 -7.92 -13.33 35.77
C TYR A 69 -6.85 -12.94 34.76
N GLU A 70 -7.15 -12.00 33.86
CA GLU A 70 -6.17 -11.48 32.91
C GLU A 70 -5.12 -10.64 33.61
N LEU A 71 -5.51 -9.81 34.56
CA LEU A 71 -4.57 -9.03 35.37
C LEU A 71 -3.63 -9.94 36.17
N MET A 72 -4.17 -10.99 36.81
CA MET A 72 -3.37 -12.00 37.51
C MET A 72 -2.36 -12.67 36.56
N LEU A 73 -2.79 -13.06 35.37
CA LEU A 73 -1.86 -13.66 34.40
C LEU A 73 -0.76 -12.72 33.95
N ILE A 74 -1.13 -11.47 33.67
CA ILE A 74 -0.15 -10.45 33.26
C ILE A 74 0.82 -10.15 34.42
N SER A 75 0.36 -10.12 35.66
CA SER A 75 1.22 -10.01 36.83
C SER A 75 2.19 -11.20 36.95
N ILE A 76 1.73 -12.43 36.71
CA ILE A 76 2.60 -13.62 36.63
C ILE A 76 3.68 -13.47 35.57
N LEU A 77 3.35 -12.96 34.40
CA LEU A 77 4.32 -12.73 33.30
C LEU A 77 5.28 -11.58 33.62
N SER A 78 4.81 -10.52 34.30
CA SER A 78 5.66 -9.42 34.76
C SER A 78 6.68 -9.93 35.80
N ASN A 79 6.26 -10.75 36.76
CA ASN A 79 7.14 -11.38 37.75
C ASN A 79 8.14 -12.36 37.11
N ALA A 80 7.83 -12.89 35.91
CA ALA A 80 8.75 -13.72 35.13
C ALA A 80 9.76 -12.89 34.34
N GLY A 81 9.64 -11.55 34.32
CA GLY A 81 10.57 -10.66 33.64
C GLY A 81 10.05 -10.08 32.32
N CYS A 82 8.73 -9.94 32.16
CA CYS A 82 8.15 -9.19 31.02
C CYS A 82 7.90 -7.74 31.40
N ASP A 83 8.17 -6.82 30.49
CA ASP A 83 7.65 -5.45 30.59
C ASP A 83 6.18 -5.43 30.14
N VAL A 84 5.34 -4.75 30.93
CA VAL A 84 3.90 -4.68 30.66
C VAL A 84 3.44 -3.22 30.62
N VAL A 85 2.66 -2.90 29.59
CA VAL A 85 1.96 -1.62 29.46
C VAL A 85 0.46 -1.90 29.27
N LEU A 86 -0.36 -1.28 30.12
CA LEU A 86 -1.82 -1.34 30.07
C LEU A 86 -2.35 -0.02 29.50
N LEU A 87 -3.04 -0.06 28.35
CA LEU A 87 -3.67 1.11 27.74
C LEU A 87 -5.16 1.17 28.10
N GLN A 88 -5.53 2.11 28.95
CA GLN A 88 -6.90 2.32 29.41
C GLN A 88 -7.53 3.53 28.69
N TYR A 89 -8.22 3.30 27.55
CA TYR A 89 -8.76 4.38 26.70
C TYR A 89 -9.81 5.26 27.35
N ALA A 90 -10.55 4.71 28.31
CA ALA A 90 -11.61 5.42 29.06
C ALA A 90 -11.12 5.95 30.43
N GLY A 91 -9.80 5.97 30.65
CA GLY A 91 -9.20 6.29 31.93
C GLY A 91 -9.21 5.10 32.91
N ASP A 92 -8.58 5.27 34.05
CA ASP A 92 -8.24 4.19 35.01
C ASP A 92 -9.41 3.66 35.83
N GLN A 93 -10.60 4.26 35.77
CA GLN A 93 -11.75 3.84 36.58
C GLN A 93 -12.16 2.37 36.37
N GLY A 94 -11.99 1.85 35.16
CA GLY A 94 -12.25 0.45 34.85
C GLY A 94 -11.23 -0.49 35.48
N TYR A 95 -9.96 -0.11 35.44
CA TYR A 95 -8.84 -0.82 36.04
C TYR A 95 -8.94 -0.85 37.58
N LEU A 96 -9.23 0.29 38.20
CA LEU A 96 -9.37 0.43 39.65
C LEU A 96 -10.52 -0.39 40.26
N LYS A 97 -11.47 -0.86 39.45
CA LYS A 97 -12.46 -1.86 39.92
C LYS A 97 -11.83 -3.23 40.14
N THR A 98 -10.77 -3.55 39.41
CA THR A 98 -10.05 -4.84 39.47
C THR A 98 -8.89 -4.78 40.47
N ASP A 99 -8.19 -3.65 40.52
CA ASP A 99 -7.09 -3.35 41.46
C ASP A 99 -7.32 -1.98 42.14
N PRO A 100 -8.17 -1.91 43.17
CA PRO A 100 -8.58 -0.63 43.81
C PRO A 100 -7.46 0.18 44.38
N GLY A 101 -6.38 -0.48 44.80
CA GLY A 101 -5.19 0.19 45.39
C GLY A 101 -4.10 0.50 44.37
N SER A 102 -4.31 0.14 43.10
CA SER A 102 -3.25 0.17 42.09
C SER A 102 -1.93 -0.48 42.58
N VAL A 103 -2.08 -1.64 43.24
CA VAL A 103 -0.94 -2.34 43.88
C VAL A 103 -0.10 -3.09 42.84
N LEU A 104 -0.74 -3.51 41.75
CA LEU A 104 -0.10 -4.36 40.70
C LEU A 104 0.51 -3.55 39.57
N SER A 105 0.25 -2.24 39.50
CA SER A 105 0.79 -1.38 38.45
C SER A 105 0.87 0.09 38.90
N ASP A 106 1.82 0.79 38.30
CA ASP A 106 1.95 2.24 38.47
C ASP A 106 1.13 2.97 37.40
N SER A 107 0.40 4.02 37.80
CA SER A 107 -0.29 4.91 36.87
C SER A 107 0.70 5.93 36.30
N LEU A 108 0.89 5.95 34.98
CA LEU A 108 1.71 6.97 34.34
C LEU A 108 0.83 8.16 33.98
N GLN A 109 1.01 9.26 34.75
CA GLN A 109 0.36 10.53 34.45
C GLN A 109 1.38 11.49 33.85
N MET A 110 1.05 12.04 32.68
CA MET A 110 1.87 13.05 32.00
C MET A 110 1.04 14.31 31.78
N GLU A 111 1.64 15.46 32.01
CA GLU A 111 1.00 16.75 31.74
C GLU A 111 0.77 16.92 30.23
N GLY A 112 -0.37 17.50 29.84
CA GLY A 112 -0.70 17.79 28.45
C GLY A 112 -1.18 16.62 27.62
N LEU A 113 -1.41 15.44 28.21
CA LEU A 113 -2.02 14.31 27.51
C LEU A 113 -3.42 14.68 27.00
N GLN A 114 -3.64 14.42 25.71
CA GLN A 114 -4.96 14.53 25.11
C GLN A 114 -5.73 13.21 25.27
N PRO A 115 -7.06 13.24 25.39
CA PRO A 115 -7.85 12.02 25.42
C PRO A 115 -7.66 11.25 24.10
N PHE A 116 -7.74 9.94 24.17
CA PHE A 116 -7.68 9.09 22.97
C PHE A 116 -8.78 9.49 21.99
N PRO A 117 -8.46 9.58 20.69
CA PRO A 117 -9.46 9.84 19.65
C PRO A 117 -10.56 8.79 19.68
N GLN A 118 -11.79 9.20 19.31
CA GLN A 118 -12.90 8.27 19.23
C GLN A 118 -12.57 7.14 18.23
N GLY A 119 -12.77 5.90 18.68
CA GLY A 119 -12.48 4.71 17.87
C GLY A 119 -10.98 4.40 17.72
N TYR A 120 -10.14 4.99 18.59
CA TYR A 120 -8.72 4.63 18.66
C TYR A 120 -8.55 3.15 19.03
N CYS A 121 -7.62 2.48 18.35
CA CYS A 121 -7.14 1.16 18.76
C CYS A 121 -5.73 0.91 18.19
N VAL A 122 -4.92 0.13 18.91
CA VAL A 122 -3.53 -0.18 18.52
C VAL A 122 -3.46 -0.90 17.16
N LYS A 123 -4.49 -1.69 16.84
CA LYS A 123 -4.55 -2.36 15.54
C LYS A 123 -4.57 -1.36 14.38
N LYS A 124 -5.40 -0.30 14.46
CA LYS A 124 -5.44 0.75 13.43
C LYS A 124 -4.10 1.44 13.27
N VAL A 125 -3.46 1.83 14.39
CA VAL A 125 -2.13 2.46 14.36
C VAL A 125 -1.09 1.54 13.73
N ARG A 126 -1.13 0.24 14.05
CA ARG A 126 -0.24 -0.75 13.44
C ARG A 126 -0.47 -0.86 11.94
N ASP A 127 -1.73 -0.91 11.50
CA ASP A 127 -2.09 -0.99 10.09
C ASP A 127 -1.66 0.28 9.34
N GLU A 128 -1.81 1.46 9.94
CA GLU A 128 -1.34 2.74 9.40
C GLU A 128 0.19 2.76 9.23
N ILE A 129 0.95 2.41 10.30
CA ILE A 129 2.42 2.32 10.25
C ILE A 129 2.86 1.28 9.21
N GLN A 130 2.18 0.13 9.14
CA GLN A 130 2.51 -0.89 8.15
C GLN A 130 2.25 -0.40 6.73
N ASN A 131 1.18 0.38 6.51
CA ASN A 131 0.88 1.00 5.23
C ASN A 131 1.92 2.07 4.87
N GLU A 132 2.34 2.89 5.83
CA GLU A 132 3.42 3.87 5.62
C GLU A 132 4.74 3.17 5.23
N LEU A 133 5.14 2.13 5.97
CA LEU A 133 6.34 1.34 5.64
C LEU A 133 6.25 0.65 4.28
N ASN A 134 5.07 0.17 3.90
CA ASN A 134 4.83 -0.40 2.58
C ASN A 134 4.91 0.67 1.50
N ASN A 135 4.35 1.85 1.76
CA ASN A 135 4.45 3.00 0.86
C ASN A 135 5.91 3.45 0.68
N GLU A 136 6.69 3.53 1.75
CA GLU A 136 8.13 3.83 1.68
C GLU A 136 8.91 2.79 0.87
N ARG A 137 8.56 1.51 1.02
CA ARG A 137 9.16 0.42 0.22
C ARG A 137 8.81 0.51 -1.26
N LEU A 138 7.56 0.84 -1.58
CA LEU A 138 7.05 0.92 -2.95
C LEU A 138 7.49 2.21 -3.67
N TYR A 139 7.42 3.33 -2.97
CA TYR A 139 7.59 4.67 -3.55
C TYR A 139 8.90 5.34 -3.17
N GLY A 140 9.64 4.80 -2.19
CA GLY A 140 10.84 5.41 -1.59
C GLY A 140 10.50 6.60 -0.68
N ILE A 141 11.49 7.03 0.10
CA ILE A 141 11.36 8.09 1.13
C ILE A 141 11.21 9.49 0.50
N ARG A 142 11.68 9.68 -0.74
CA ARG A 142 11.57 10.98 -1.42
C ARG A 142 10.25 11.10 -2.16
N PRO A 143 9.59 12.27 -2.11
CA PRO A 143 8.39 12.50 -2.90
C PRO A 143 8.70 12.27 -4.39
N SER A 144 7.85 11.52 -5.07
CA SER A 144 7.92 11.37 -6.52
C SER A 144 7.27 12.58 -7.19
N LEU A 145 7.74 12.90 -8.39
CA LEU A 145 7.04 13.85 -9.23
C LEU A 145 5.58 13.41 -9.43
N THR A 146 4.67 14.35 -9.38
CA THR A 146 3.24 14.13 -9.56
C THR A 146 2.79 14.69 -10.91
N ASN A 147 1.80 14.07 -11.53
CA ASN A 147 1.24 14.54 -12.78
C ASN A 147 0.27 15.71 -12.58
N CYS A 148 0.40 16.76 -13.41
CA CYS A 148 -0.61 17.80 -13.64
C CYS A 148 -1.19 17.61 -15.04
N THR A 149 -1.88 16.50 -15.24
CA THR A 149 -2.48 16.15 -16.55
C THR A 149 -3.53 17.17 -16.92
N ASN A 150 -3.41 17.74 -18.13
CA ASN A 150 -4.32 18.72 -18.71
C ASN A 150 -4.47 20.06 -17.94
N ALA A 151 -3.66 20.33 -16.93
CA ALA A 151 -3.77 21.56 -16.14
C ALA A 151 -3.40 22.83 -16.91
N TRP A 152 -2.72 22.71 -18.04
CA TRP A 152 -2.19 23.79 -18.86
C TRP A 152 -2.85 23.89 -20.25
N ILE A 153 -3.73 22.96 -20.63
CA ILE A 153 -4.37 22.87 -21.94
C ILE A 153 -5.25 24.10 -22.22
N LYS A 154 -5.11 24.66 -23.42
CA LYS A 154 -5.85 25.83 -23.88
C LYS A 154 -6.96 25.53 -24.87
N GLY A 155 -7.03 24.34 -25.46
CA GLY A 155 -8.17 23.97 -26.31
C GLY A 155 -7.98 22.83 -27.29
N ASN A 156 -7.16 22.97 -28.30
CA ASN A 156 -7.10 22.05 -29.43
C ASN A 156 -6.04 20.94 -29.18
N GLY A 157 -6.44 19.73 -28.85
CA GLY A 157 -5.56 18.66 -28.39
C GLY A 157 -4.31 18.36 -29.26
N LEU A 158 -4.36 18.60 -30.58
CA LEU A 158 -3.19 18.46 -31.46
C LEU A 158 -2.18 19.59 -31.26
N ASP A 159 -2.65 20.82 -31.09
CA ASP A 159 -1.80 21.97 -30.86
C ASP A 159 -1.23 21.96 -29.44
N ASP A 160 -2.03 21.52 -28.47
CA ASP A 160 -1.58 21.38 -27.09
C ASP A 160 -0.39 20.42 -26.97
N ILE A 161 -0.37 19.30 -27.71
CA ILE A 161 0.78 18.37 -27.73
C ILE A 161 2.05 18.99 -28.31
N ARG A 162 1.91 19.94 -29.25
CA ARG A 162 3.02 20.69 -29.85
C ARG A 162 3.63 21.70 -28.90
N GLU A 163 2.87 22.17 -27.89
CA GLU A 163 3.33 23.18 -26.93
C GLU A 163 4.60 22.74 -26.21
N SER A 164 5.57 23.66 -26.13
CA SER A 164 6.83 23.40 -25.44
C SER A 164 6.62 23.06 -23.97
N ILE A 165 7.33 22.05 -23.48
CA ILE A 165 7.24 21.62 -22.06
C ILE A 165 7.51 22.79 -21.10
N LEU A 166 8.43 23.70 -21.45
CA LEU A 166 8.78 24.87 -20.64
C LEU A 166 7.61 25.87 -20.48
N LEU A 167 6.66 25.87 -21.42
CA LEU A 167 5.49 26.75 -21.40
C LEU A 167 4.28 26.12 -20.69
N ARG A 168 4.33 24.83 -20.38
CA ARG A 168 3.22 24.09 -19.78
C ARG A 168 3.08 24.30 -18.27
N GLY A 169 4.19 24.59 -17.57
CA GLY A 169 4.25 24.84 -16.13
C GLY A 169 5.68 24.82 -15.60
N ASN A 170 5.87 25.40 -14.44
CA ASN A 170 7.20 25.62 -13.86
C ASN A 170 7.32 25.20 -12.38
N ASP A 171 6.56 24.22 -11.93
CA ASP A 171 6.73 23.68 -10.58
C ASP A 171 7.53 22.38 -10.66
N SER A 172 8.70 22.34 -10.01
CA SER A 172 9.62 21.19 -10.01
C SER A 172 9.06 19.93 -9.34
N ARG A 173 7.91 20.05 -8.66
CA ARG A 173 7.21 18.90 -8.04
C ARG A 173 6.29 18.19 -9.00
N PHE A 174 6.04 18.77 -10.18
CA PHE A 174 5.05 18.29 -11.13
C PHE A 174 5.66 18.10 -12.52
N PHE A 175 5.07 17.19 -13.27
CA PHE A 175 5.21 17.17 -14.72
C PHE A 175 3.85 17.45 -15.37
N TYR A 176 3.88 18.21 -16.48
CA TYR A 176 2.69 18.71 -17.15
C TYR A 176 2.49 17.96 -18.47
N ASN A 177 1.65 16.95 -18.44
CA ASN A 177 1.35 16.11 -19.60
C ASN A 177 -0.06 16.33 -20.13
N CYS A 178 -0.31 15.87 -21.34
CA CYS A 178 -1.61 15.90 -22.01
C CYS A 178 -2.19 14.48 -22.08
N PHE A 179 -3.46 14.33 -21.73
CA PHE A 179 -4.25 13.16 -22.02
C PHE A 179 -5.47 13.61 -22.83
N CYS A 180 -5.46 13.33 -24.13
CA CYS A 180 -6.45 13.81 -25.05
C CYS A 180 -7.06 12.67 -25.88
N ARG A 181 -8.37 12.70 -26.06
CA ARG A 181 -9.09 11.84 -26.99
C ARG A 181 -9.79 12.72 -28.02
N ILE A 182 -9.50 12.48 -29.30
CA ILE A 182 -10.14 13.14 -30.42
C ILE A 182 -11.08 12.15 -31.09
N ASN A 183 -12.35 12.52 -31.17
CA ASN A 183 -13.40 11.71 -31.78
C ASN A 183 -13.83 12.36 -33.10
N GLY A 184 -13.53 11.67 -34.20
CA GLY A 184 -13.89 12.15 -35.52
C GLY A 184 -12.99 13.26 -36.06
N ALA A 185 -13.30 13.71 -37.27
CA ALA A 185 -12.68 14.83 -37.94
C ALA A 185 -13.73 15.49 -38.84
N GLU A 186 -13.68 16.84 -38.94
CA GLU A 186 -14.56 17.57 -39.85
C GLU A 186 -14.18 17.30 -41.29
N ASP A 187 -12.89 17.27 -41.60
CA ASP A 187 -12.36 16.92 -42.92
C ASP A 187 -11.23 15.91 -42.80
N LYS A 188 -11.37 14.80 -43.55
CA LYS A 188 -10.41 13.68 -43.53
C LYS A 188 -9.03 14.06 -44.03
N LEU A 189 -8.94 14.93 -45.05
CA LEU A 189 -7.67 15.30 -45.65
C LEU A 189 -6.89 16.25 -44.74
N THR A 190 -7.55 17.25 -44.22
CA THR A 190 -6.99 18.20 -43.26
C THR A 190 -6.49 17.43 -42.01
N TYR A 191 -7.29 16.53 -41.48
CA TYR A 191 -6.93 15.69 -40.34
C TYR A 191 -5.71 14.81 -40.61
N ALA A 192 -5.63 14.14 -41.76
CA ALA A 192 -4.48 13.33 -42.14
C ALA A 192 -3.19 14.18 -42.28
N ASN A 193 -3.32 15.37 -42.86
CA ASN A 193 -2.20 16.32 -42.97
C ASN A 193 -1.73 16.81 -41.58
N GLU A 194 -2.65 17.13 -40.68
CA GLU A 194 -2.30 17.52 -39.31
C GLU A 194 -1.61 16.42 -38.51
N LEU A 195 -2.05 15.16 -38.67
CA LEU A 195 -1.39 14.01 -38.06
C LEU A 195 0.02 13.79 -38.64
N PHE A 196 0.18 13.89 -39.94
CA PHE A 196 1.48 13.80 -40.58
C PHE A 196 2.42 14.89 -40.10
N ARG A 197 1.92 16.12 -40.03
CA ARG A 197 2.65 17.28 -39.51
C ARG A 197 3.07 17.06 -38.06
N LEU A 198 2.15 16.63 -37.18
CA LEU A 198 2.44 16.30 -35.79
C LEU A 198 3.56 15.24 -35.70
N GLN A 199 3.48 14.16 -36.51
CA GLN A 199 4.49 13.12 -36.52
C GLN A 199 5.88 13.65 -36.92
N GLN A 200 5.95 14.54 -37.91
CA GLN A 200 7.22 15.18 -38.32
C GLN A 200 7.78 16.08 -37.21
N GLU A 201 6.93 16.88 -36.58
CA GLU A 201 7.31 17.77 -35.49
C GLU A 201 7.82 17.00 -34.25
N LEU A 202 7.16 15.89 -33.88
CA LEU A 202 7.60 15.03 -32.80
C LEU A 202 8.97 14.38 -33.08
N ARG A 203 9.23 13.98 -34.36
CA ARG A 203 10.54 13.47 -34.78
C ARG A 203 11.61 14.56 -34.70
N ASN A 204 11.30 15.77 -35.19
CA ASN A 204 12.24 16.90 -35.22
C ASN A 204 12.58 17.37 -33.79
N SER A 205 11.65 17.35 -32.89
CA SER A 205 11.83 17.70 -31.46
C SER A 205 12.59 16.62 -30.66
N LYS A 206 12.95 15.49 -31.27
CA LYS A 206 13.60 14.33 -30.64
C LYS A 206 12.83 13.75 -29.44
N ARG A 207 11.52 13.99 -29.37
CA ARG A 207 10.67 13.39 -28.34
C ARG A 207 10.55 11.89 -28.56
N ASN A 208 10.74 11.11 -27.51
CA ASN A 208 10.47 9.67 -27.55
C ASN A 208 8.99 9.44 -27.85
N THR A 209 8.70 8.86 -29.01
CA THR A 209 7.33 8.72 -29.51
C THR A 209 7.04 7.28 -29.91
N VAL A 210 5.90 6.76 -29.45
CA VAL A 210 5.36 5.47 -29.86
C VAL A 210 3.99 5.68 -30.50
N ILE A 211 3.82 5.15 -31.71
CA ILE A 211 2.56 5.21 -32.44
C ILE A 211 2.05 3.79 -32.60
N VAL A 212 0.83 3.54 -32.13
CA VAL A 212 0.12 2.28 -32.27
C VAL A 212 -1.04 2.49 -33.21
N SER A 213 -0.97 1.94 -34.42
CA SER A 213 -1.95 2.15 -35.51
C SER A 213 -3.03 1.07 -35.59
N LYS A 214 -2.92 0.05 -34.76
CA LYS A 214 -3.87 -1.09 -34.71
C LYS A 214 -4.17 -1.40 -33.24
N GLU A 215 -5.05 -2.39 -33.02
CA GLU A 215 -5.27 -2.95 -31.69
C GLU A 215 -3.95 -3.26 -30.99
N ILE A 216 -3.86 -2.95 -29.71
CA ILE A 216 -2.72 -3.31 -28.89
C ILE A 216 -2.66 -4.84 -28.79
N PRO A 217 -1.62 -5.50 -29.32
CA PRO A 217 -1.57 -6.95 -29.32
C PRO A 217 -1.63 -7.51 -27.90
N ARG A 218 -2.45 -8.53 -27.69
CA ARG A 218 -2.51 -9.23 -26.40
C ARG A 218 -1.12 -9.75 -26.02
N PRO A 219 -0.80 -9.82 -24.73
CA PRO A 219 0.42 -10.46 -24.28
C PRO A 219 0.48 -11.92 -24.75
N THR A 220 1.63 -12.33 -25.22
CA THR A 220 1.90 -13.72 -25.59
C THR A 220 2.08 -14.59 -24.34
N PRO A 221 1.89 -15.91 -24.42
CA PRO A 221 2.16 -16.82 -23.30
C PRO A 221 3.60 -16.68 -22.76
N GLN A 222 4.57 -16.40 -23.63
CA GLN A 222 5.95 -16.16 -23.24
C GLN A 222 6.10 -14.89 -22.40
N GLU A 223 5.57 -13.75 -22.84
CA GLU A 223 5.59 -12.49 -22.09
C GLU A 223 4.93 -12.64 -20.71
N ILE A 224 3.82 -13.39 -20.65
CA ILE A 224 3.10 -13.68 -19.40
C ILE A 224 3.97 -14.54 -18.46
N SER A 225 4.71 -15.53 -19.00
CA SER A 225 5.56 -16.41 -18.20
C SER A 225 6.79 -15.70 -17.61
N GLU A 226 7.25 -14.62 -18.23
CA GLU A 226 8.36 -13.79 -17.76
C GLU A 226 8.00 -12.92 -16.57
N ILE A 227 6.70 -12.69 -16.32
CA ILE A 227 6.26 -11.93 -15.14
C ILE A 227 6.39 -12.81 -13.89
N LYS A 228 7.25 -12.42 -12.99
CA LYS A 228 7.43 -13.08 -11.69
C LYS A 228 6.17 -12.88 -10.85
N ARG A 229 5.55 -13.98 -10.46
CA ARG A 229 4.33 -14.00 -9.65
C ARG A 229 4.35 -15.19 -8.70
N SER A 230 3.60 -15.07 -7.61
CA SER A 230 3.37 -16.12 -6.64
C SER A 230 1.88 -16.26 -6.36
N ASN A 231 1.51 -17.18 -5.50
CA ASN A 231 0.13 -17.25 -5.01
C ASN A 231 -0.08 -16.14 -3.99
N TYR A 232 -1.02 -15.26 -4.26
CA TYR A 232 -1.34 -14.13 -3.41
C TYR A 232 -2.60 -14.43 -2.61
N THR A 233 -2.60 -14.05 -1.33
CA THR A 233 -3.74 -14.20 -0.42
C THR A 233 -4.46 -12.87 -0.16
N SER A 234 -3.82 -11.74 -0.52
CA SER A 234 -4.40 -10.41 -0.39
C SER A 234 -3.99 -9.50 -1.55
N GLY A 235 -4.75 -8.41 -1.75
CA GLY A 235 -4.43 -7.37 -2.73
C GLY A 235 -3.08 -6.72 -2.49
N ASP A 236 -2.72 -6.45 -1.24
CA ASP A 236 -1.44 -5.83 -0.87
C ASP A 236 -0.26 -6.75 -1.21
N GLN A 237 -0.36 -8.04 -0.92
CA GLN A 237 0.68 -9.00 -1.31
C GLN A 237 0.83 -9.09 -2.82
N MET A 238 -0.29 -9.04 -3.55
CA MET A 238 -0.28 -9.04 -5.02
C MET A 238 0.41 -7.78 -5.55
N LEU A 239 0.06 -6.60 -5.07
CA LEU A 239 0.66 -5.34 -5.51
C LEU A 239 2.17 -5.30 -5.24
N LEU A 240 2.60 -5.65 -4.03
CA LEU A 240 4.01 -5.73 -3.66
C LEU A 240 4.77 -6.75 -4.49
N GLY A 241 4.21 -7.95 -4.66
CA GLY A 241 4.85 -9.03 -5.42
C GLY A 241 4.96 -8.72 -6.91
N LEU A 242 3.94 -8.09 -7.51
CA LEU A 242 3.95 -7.76 -8.93
C LEU A 242 4.77 -6.50 -9.24
N ALA A 243 4.81 -5.51 -8.33
CA ALA A 243 5.63 -4.30 -8.49
C ALA A 243 7.13 -4.60 -8.63
N CYS A 244 7.62 -5.71 -8.08
CA CYS A 244 8.99 -6.18 -8.27
C CYS A 244 9.38 -6.44 -9.75
N ASN A 245 8.38 -6.57 -10.64
CA ASN A 245 8.63 -6.72 -12.08
C ASN A 245 8.95 -5.40 -12.79
N ILE A 246 8.76 -4.25 -12.13
CA ILE A 246 9.06 -2.92 -12.67
C ILE A 246 10.50 -2.60 -12.32
N GLN A 247 11.40 -2.60 -13.32
CA GLN A 247 12.83 -2.41 -13.12
C GLN A 247 13.37 -1.33 -14.04
N TYR A 248 13.58 -0.13 -13.50
CA TYR A 248 14.20 1.02 -14.14
C TYR A 248 15.31 1.59 -13.26
N GLY A 249 16.17 0.71 -12.73
CA GLY A 249 17.19 1.04 -11.73
C GLY A 249 18.21 2.09 -12.17
N ALA A 250 18.41 2.28 -13.48
CA ALA A 250 19.26 3.35 -14.02
C ALA A 250 18.66 4.76 -13.79
N ASN A 251 17.35 4.88 -13.55
CA ASN A 251 16.67 6.14 -13.26
C ASN A 251 15.75 5.98 -12.04
N PRO A 252 16.25 6.30 -10.84
CA PRO A 252 15.49 6.13 -9.59
C PRO A 252 14.21 6.98 -9.51
N GLU A 253 14.17 8.13 -10.17
CA GLU A 253 12.99 8.99 -10.22
C GLU A 253 11.90 8.37 -11.07
N LEU A 254 12.23 7.90 -12.27
CA LEU A 254 11.32 7.17 -13.14
C LEU A 254 10.82 5.88 -12.47
N GLN A 255 11.72 5.15 -11.80
CA GLN A 255 11.36 3.96 -11.03
C GLN A 255 10.26 4.25 -10.01
N ARG A 256 10.38 5.35 -9.24
CA ARG A 256 9.36 5.76 -8.25
C ARG A 256 8.03 6.13 -8.90
N ILE A 257 8.08 6.92 -9.99
CA ILE A 257 6.86 7.31 -10.74
C ILE A 257 6.13 6.05 -11.24
N LEU A 258 6.85 5.11 -11.84
CA LEU A 258 6.26 3.89 -12.38
C LEU A 258 5.64 3.01 -11.29
N HIS A 259 6.35 2.81 -10.17
CA HIS A 259 5.84 2.04 -9.04
C HIS A 259 4.57 2.68 -8.46
N LYS A 260 4.63 3.98 -8.15
CA LYS A 260 3.50 4.73 -7.61
C LYS A 260 2.30 4.63 -8.55
N THR A 261 2.51 4.91 -9.83
CA THR A 261 1.43 4.89 -10.82
C THR A 261 0.82 3.48 -10.97
N PHE A 262 1.65 2.45 -10.97
CA PHE A 262 1.16 1.06 -11.03
C PHE A 262 0.27 0.73 -9.84
N VAL A 263 0.69 1.05 -8.64
CA VAL A 263 -0.08 0.79 -7.42
C VAL A 263 -1.37 1.63 -7.40
N ASP A 264 -1.30 2.93 -7.70
CA ASP A 264 -2.47 3.81 -7.71
C ASP A 264 -3.55 3.35 -8.73
N VAL A 265 -3.11 2.91 -9.92
CA VAL A 265 -4.01 2.42 -10.96
C VAL A 265 -4.64 1.08 -10.55
N MET A 266 -3.86 0.18 -9.98
CA MET A 266 -4.37 -1.11 -9.54
C MET A 266 -5.27 -1.02 -8.30
N LEU A 267 -5.02 -0.08 -7.39
CA LEU A 267 -5.93 0.22 -6.28
C LEU A 267 -7.26 0.77 -6.78
N ALA A 268 -7.24 1.70 -7.74
CA ALA A 268 -8.46 2.21 -8.36
C ALA A 268 -9.24 1.11 -9.08
N GLU A 269 -8.55 0.14 -9.68
CA GLU A 269 -9.18 -1.00 -10.34
C GLU A 269 -9.78 -1.99 -9.34
N SER A 270 -9.12 -2.22 -8.20
CA SER A 270 -9.65 -3.09 -7.14
C SER A 270 -10.99 -2.60 -6.58
N GLN A 271 -11.18 -1.28 -6.53
CA GLN A 271 -12.46 -0.68 -6.10
C GLN A 271 -13.61 -0.98 -7.07
N LYS A 272 -13.31 -1.17 -8.37
CA LYS A 272 -14.32 -1.50 -9.40
C LYS A 272 -14.65 -2.99 -9.43
N GLU A 273 -13.63 -3.83 -9.32
CA GLU A 273 -13.74 -5.29 -9.48
C GLU A 273 -14.18 -6.01 -8.20
N GLY A 274 -14.23 -5.31 -7.07
CA GLY A 274 -14.39 -5.95 -5.76
C GLY A 274 -13.18 -6.84 -5.41
N GLU A 275 -13.40 -7.86 -4.59
CA GLU A 275 -12.34 -8.71 -4.04
C GLU A 275 -11.88 -9.86 -4.97
N ASN A 276 -12.15 -9.81 -6.28
CA ASN A 276 -11.72 -10.86 -7.19
C ASN A 276 -10.21 -10.76 -7.51
N LEU A 277 -9.41 -11.29 -6.59
CA LEU A 277 -7.96 -11.24 -6.63
C LEU A 277 -7.36 -11.87 -7.91
N ASN A 278 -7.95 -12.96 -8.41
CA ASN A 278 -7.48 -13.61 -9.63
C ASN A 278 -7.66 -12.71 -10.86
N ARG A 279 -8.79 -12.03 -10.96
CA ARG A 279 -9.08 -11.10 -12.06
C ARG A 279 -8.15 -9.88 -12.00
N LEU A 280 -7.94 -9.32 -10.81
CA LEU A 280 -7.00 -8.22 -10.59
C LEU A 280 -5.56 -8.63 -10.91
N THR A 281 -5.13 -9.83 -10.51
CA THR A 281 -3.81 -10.36 -10.83
C THR A 281 -3.62 -10.48 -12.34
N ASN A 282 -4.60 -11.00 -13.07
CA ASN A 282 -4.53 -11.12 -14.52
C ASN A 282 -4.44 -9.76 -15.22
N ARG A 283 -5.21 -8.76 -14.78
CA ARG A 283 -5.13 -7.39 -15.28
C ARG A 283 -3.76 -6.74 -15.02
N ALA A 284 -3.23 -6.92 -13.81
CA ALA A 284 -1.90 -6.43 -13.46
C ALA A 284 -0.81 -7.08 -14.32
N VAL A 285 -0.90 -8.39 -14.58
CA VAL A 285 0.03 -9.11 -15.48
C VAL A 285 -0.03 -8.56 -16.90
N TYR A 286 -1.23 -8.32 -17.45
CA TYR A 286 -1.39 -7.70 -18.78
C TYR A 286 -0.74 -6.31 -18.81
N LEU A 287 -1.00 -5.49 -17.79
CA LEU A 287 -0.41 -4.16 -17.67
C LEU A 287 1.12 -4.23 -17.66
N LEU A 288 1.71 -5.11 -16.87
CA LEU A 288 3.16 -5.32 -16.78
C LEU A 288 3.78 -5.78 -18.11
N CYS A 289 3.11 -6.67 -18.86
CA CYS A 289 3.57 -7.09 -20.17
C CYS A 289 3.61 -5.90 -21.16
N TRP A 290 2.56 -5.07 -21.18
CA TRP A 290 2.54 -3.88 -22.05
C TRP A 290 3.51 -2.81 -21.58
N MET A 291 3.72 -2.63 -20.28
CA MET A 291 4.81 -1.79 -19.75
C MET A 291 6.17 -2.22 -20.29
N ARG A 292 6.50 -3.51 -20.22
CA ARG A 292 7.76 -4.05 -20.76
C ARG A 292 7.92 -3.84 -22.26
N ARG A 293 6.82 -3.90 -23.02
CA ARG A 293 6.81 -3.75 -24.47
C ARG A 293 7.03 -2.31 -24.93
N TYR A 294 6.41 -1.34 -24.24
CA TYR A 294 6.32 0.04 -24.72
C TYR A 294 7.17 1.04 -23.94
N LEU A 295 7.29 0.91 -22.62
CA LEU A 295 8.02 1.90 -21.82
C LEU A 295 9.50 2.01 -22.14
N PRO A 296 10.25 0.95 -22.49
CA PRO A 296 11.64 1.09 -22.90
C PRO A 296 11.85 2.02 -24.10
N LYS A 297 10.86 2.12 -25.00
CA LYS A 297 10.89 3.01 -26.17
C LYS A 297 10.50 4.44 -25.81
N LEU A 298 9.61 4.60 -24.83
CA LEU A 298 9.10 5.90 -24.39
C LEU A 298 10.04 6.64 -23.45
N PHE A 299 10.86 5.90 -22.71
CA PHE A 299 11.78 6.44 -21.70
C PHE A 299 13.25 6.20 -22.01
N ILE A 300 13.62 6.12 -23.28
CA ILE A 300 15.03 6.04 -23.68
C ILE A 300 15.76 7.30 -23.17
N ASN A 301 16.77 7.12 -22.31
CA ASN A 301 17.59 8.20 -21.74
C ASN A 301 16.77 9.33 -21.09
N TRP A 302 15.57 9.01 -20.59
CA TRP A 302 14.65 10.00 -20.02
C TRP A 302 15.27 10.76 -18.86
N LYS A 303 15.05 12.08 -18.86
CA LYS A 303 15.41 13.00 -17.79
C LYS A 303 14.23 13.95 -17.54
N SER A 304 13.96 14.25 -16.26
CA SER A 304 12.99 15.27 -15.91
C SER A 304 13.46 16.65 -16.43
N PRO A 305 12.60 17.48 -17.00
CA PRO A 305 11.16 17.37 -17.17
C PRO A 305 10.67 16.84 -18.54
N GLU A 306 11.46 16.02 -19.23
CA GLU A 306 11.09 15.51 -20.56
C GLU A 306 9.75 14.79 -20.55
N ILE A 307 8.92 15.04 -21.58
CA ILE A 307 7.62 14.38 -21.78
C ILE A 307 7.66 13.63 -23.12
N GLY A 308 7.57 12.29 -23.07
CA GLY A 308 7.41 11.46 -24.26
C GLY A 308 6.02 11.60 -24.88
N CYS A 309 5.72 10.85 -25.95
CA CYS A 309 4.41 10.87 -26.60
C CYS A 309 3.95 9.47 -26.97
N PHE A 310 2.75 9.09 -26.60
CA PHE A 310 2.09 7.85 -27.01
C PHE A 310 0.83 8.19 -27.82
N ILE A 311 0.81 7.75 -29.07
CA ILE A 311 -0.30 8.00 -29.98
C ILE A 311 -0.98 6.66 -30.29
N TYR A 312 -2.26 6.57 -30.00
CA TYR A 312 -3.08 5.41 -30.28
C TYR A 312 -4.11 5.73 -31.37
N LEU A 313 -3.94 5.14 -32.55
CA LEU A 313 -4.87 5.29 -33.68
C LEU A 313 -5.97 4.23 -33.56
N GLY A 314 -7.00 4.53 -32.81
CA GLY A 314 -8.12 3.64 -32.54
C GLY A 314 -8.80 3.98 -31.22
N GLY A 315 -9.91 3.36 -30.94
CA GLY A 315 -10.55 3.46 -29.61
C GLY A 315 -10.17 2.29 -28.73
N CYS A 316 -10.13 2.49 -27.41
CA CYS A 316 -9.99 1.39 -26.47
C CYS A 316 -11.11 0.37 -26.68
N ARG A 317 -10.76 -0.87 -26.97
CA ARG A 317 -11.71 -1.95 -27.30
C ARG A 317 -12.07 -2.82 -26.10
N ASN A 318 -11.26 -2.79 -25.07
CA ASN A 318 -11.44 -3.59 -23.88
C ASN A 318 -10.91 -2.86 -22.64
N GLU A 319 -11.28 -3.39 -21.47
CA GLU A 319 -10.93 -2.80 -20.18
C GLU A 319 -9.41 -2.80 -19.91
N ASN A 320 -8.66 -3.78 -20.41
CA ASN A 320 -7.21 -3.81 -20.25
C ASN A 320 -6.53 -2.67 -21.01
N GLU A 321 -6.99 -2.37 -22.23
CA GLU A 321 -6.50 -1.22 -23.00
C GLU A 321 -6.84 0.09 -22.28
N ALA A 322 -8.06 0.23 -21.76
CA ALA A 322 -8.45 1.40 -20.97
C ALA A 322 -7.59 1.57 -19.71
N LEU A 323 -7.30 0.47 -19.02
CA LEU A 323 -6.40 0.45 -17.87
C LEU A 323 -4.99 0.90 -18.26
N PHE A 324 -4.46 0.39 -19.38
CA PHE A 324 -3.15 0.78 -19.87
C PHE A 324 -3.11 2.27 -20.27
N MET A 325 -4.13 2.81 -20.93
CA MET A 325 -4.23 4.24 -21.25
C MET A 325 -4.29 5.09 -19.96
N SER A 326 -5.08 4.67 -18.98
CA SER A 326 -5.15 5.33 -17.67
C SER A 326 -3.78 5.33 -16.94
N PHE A 327 -3.04 4.24 -17.06
CA PHE A 327 -1.68 4.15 -16.54
C PHE A 327 -0.73 5.12 -17.27
N LEU A 328 -0.71 5.10 -18.61
CA LEU A 328 0.14 6.00 -19.40
C LEU A 328 -0.17 7.48 -19.15
N GLY A 329 -1.45 7.86 -19.01
CA GLY A 329 -1.86 9.22 -18.73
C GLY A 329 -1.38 9.79 -17.39
N ARG A 330 -0.95 8.92 -16.49
CA ARG A 330 -0.38 9.31 -15.17
C ARG A 330 1.15 9.31 -15.17
N LEU A 331 1.79 9.05 -16.31
CA LEU A 331 3.24 9.09 -16.49
C LEU A 331 3.66 10.41 -17.16
N PRO A 332 4.97 10.75 -17.17
CA PRO A 332 5.49 11.88 -17.94
C PRO A 332 5.44 11.59 -19.44
N LEU A 333 4.23 11.43 -19.95
CA LEU A 333 3.89 11.12 -21.34
C LEU A 333 2.66 11.92 -21.77
N ASP A 334 2.71 12.49 -22.95
CA ASP A 334 1.49 12.90 -23.65
C ASP A 334 0.83 11.65 -24.24
N VAL A 335 -0.46 11.50 -24.02
CA VAL A 335 -1.27 10.40 -24.56
C VAL A 335 -2.34 10.95 -25.47
N LEU A 336 -2.29 10.58 -26.74
CA LEU A 336 -3.26 10.96 -27.73
C LEU A 336 -4.00 9.73 -28.26
N ILE A 337 -5.31 9.69 -28.02
CA ILE A 337 -6.19 8.63 -28.53
C ILE A 337 -7.01 9.21 -29.67
N LEU A 338 -6.84 8.66 -30.87
CA LEU A 338 -7.51 9.12 -32.07
C LEU A 338 -8.54 8.09 -32.49
N SER A 339 -9.80 8.35 -32.14
CA SER A 339 -10.90 7.47 -32.51
C SER A 339 -11.45 7.91 -33.86
N LEU A 340 -11.13 7.17 -34.90
CA LEU A 340 -11.82 7.30 -36.20
C LEU A 340 -13.21 6.68 -36.01
N ILE A 341 -14.15 7.46 -35.55
CA ILE A 341 -15.56 7.11 -35.73
C ILE A 341 -15.81 7.08 -37.24
N HIS A 342 -16.30 5.97 -37.75
CA HIS A 342 -16.76 5.88 -39.12
C HIS A 342 -17.65 7.08 -39.43
N ILE A 343 -17.15 7.98 -40.26
CA ILE A 343 -18.01 8.94 -40.92
C ILE A 343 -18.80 8.04 -41.90
N SER A 344 -20.02 7.67 -41.49
CA SER A 344 -20.97 7.04 -42.42
C SER A 344 -21.12 7.98 -43.59
N GLU A 345 -20.93 7.45 -44.75
CA GLU A 345 -21.22 8.11 -46.03
C GLU A 345 -22.63 8.69 -46.04
#